data_b7358fc73a90420e19b3b56f8fe7bfff
#
_entry.id   b7358fc73a90420e19b3b56f8fe7bfff
#
_cell.length_a   1.000
_cell.length_b   1.000
_cell.length_c   1.000
_cell.angle_alpha   90.00
_cell.angle_beta   90.00
_cell.angle_gamma   90.00
#
_symmetry.space_group_name_H-M   'P 1'
#
loop_
_entity.id
_entity.type
_entity.pdbx_description
1 polymer ?
#
loop_
_entity_poly.entity_id
_entity_poly.type
_entity_poly.pdbx_seq_one_letter_code
_entity_poly.pdbx_strand_id
1 'polypeptide(L)'
;QASHLVVRPVTAGRCAQAGKNAVAAWGPRTPGLVATAERRAQFRDQILADVGAKTGVDRRDRIVVEKTACVSDYVDRFGDPQGTALGLAHTLWQTGPFRPGHRTGVDGLYYTGGFTAPGIGMPMCLLSGEHAATAVLDDHPALTTDAPAAD
;
A
#
# COMPACT_ATOMS: atom_id res chain seq x y z
N GLN A 1 17.60 -14.53 -6.88
CA GLN A 1 16.23 -14.43 -6.37
C GLN A 1 15.36 -13.85 -7.48
N ALA A 2 14.40 -14.63 -7.97
CA ALA A 2 13.51 -14.21 -9.04
C ALA A 2 12.66 -13.03 -8.54
N SER A 3 12.89 -11.86 -9.09
CA SER A 3 12.04 -10.70 -8.88
C SER A 3 10.70 -10.97 -9.58
N HIS A 4 9.64 -11.16 -8.81
CA HIS A 4 8.30 -11.19 -9.38
C HIS A 4 7.90 -9.78 -9.78
N LEU A 5 8.15 -9.44 -11.04
CA LEU A 5 7.69 -8.19 -11.62
C LEU A 5 6.21 -8.34 -11.97
N VAL A 6 5.36 -7.64 -11.26
CA VAL A 6 3.94 -7.53 -11.62
C VAL A 6 3.74 -6.26 -12.42
N VAL A 7 3.51 -6.39 -13.72
CA VAL A 7 3.13 -5.29 -14.60
C VAL A 7 1.62 -5.35 -14.79
N ARG A 8 0.90 -4.34 -14.34
CA ARG A 8 -0.53 -4.21 -14.60
C ARG A 8 -0.78 -2.96 -15.45
N PRO A 9 -1.38 -3.09 -16.63
CA PRO A 9 -1.95 -1.93 -17.30
C PRO A 9 -3.11 -1.41 -16.46
N VAL A 10 -3.06 -0.15 -16.07
CA VAL A 10 -4.17 0.52 -15.40
C VAL A 10 -5.06 1.11 -16.48
N THR A 11 -6.10 0.38 -16.85
CA THR A 11 -7.03 0.75 -17.92
C THR A 11 -8.17 1.69 -17.50
N ALA A 12 -8.09 2.28 -16.30
CA ALA A 12 -9.08 3.25 -15.89
C ALA A 12 -8.88 4.57 -16.66
N GLY A 13 -9.85 4.99 -17.44
CA GLY A 13 -9.84 6.19 -18.28
C GLY A 13 -9.60 7.53 -17.57
N ARG A 14 -9.33 7.51 -16.28
CA ARG A 14 -8.91 8.65 -15.45
C ARG A 14 -7.43 8.65 -15.07
N CYS A 15 -6.70 7.56 -15.31
CA CYS A 15 -5.30 7.42 -14.90
C CYS A 15 -4.30 7.73 -16.01
N ALA A 16 -4.76 7.92 -17.24
CA ALA A 16 -3.90 8.26 -18.36
C ALA A 16 -4.62 9.21 -19.33
N GLN A 17 -3.86 10.05 -20.02
CA GLN A 17 -4.38 10.88 -21.12
C GLN A 17 -4.89 10.01 -22.27
N ALA A 18 -5.79 10.55 -23.09
CA ALA A 18 -6.28 9.86 -24.29
C ALA A 18 -5.11 9.36 -25.17
N GLY A 19 -5.15 8.11 -25.57
CA GLY A 19 -4.08 7.48 -26.35
C GLY A 19 -2.83 7.08 -25.57
N LYS A 20 -2.82 7.21 -24.24
CA LYS A 20 -1.74 6.81 -23.33
C LYS A 20 -2.20 5.68 -22.40
N ASN A 21 -1.26 4.89 -21.92
CA ASN A 21 -1.51 3.84 -20.93
C ASN A 21 -0.73 4.13 -19.65
N ALA A 22 -1.35 3.90 -18.50
CA ALA A 22 -0.64 3.89 -17.23
C ALA A 22 -0.18 2.45 -16.93
N VAL A 23 1.07 2.30 -16.54
CA VAL A 23 1.67 1.02 -16.18
C VAL A 23 2.24 1.13 -14.78
N ALA A 24 1.85 0.22 -13.89
CA ALA A 24 2.45 0.07 -12.57
C ALA A 24 3.32 -1.18 -12.54
N ALA A 25 4.55 -1.03 -12.08
CA ALA A 25 5.49 -2.11 -11.90
C ALA A 25 5.97 -2.16 -10.45
N TRP A 26 5.91 -3.35 -9.84
CA TRP A 26 6.35 -3.57 -8.47
C TRP A 26 7.40 -4.68 -8.43
N GLY A 27 8.44 -4.46 -7.62
CA GLY A 27 9.43 -5.47 -7.34
C GLY A 27 9.59 -5.67 -5.83
N PRO A 28 9.95 -6.89 -5.37
CA PRO A 28 10.22 -7.15 -3.97
C PRO A 28 11.38 -6.28 -3.48
N ARG A 29 11.27 -5.80 -2.25
CA ARG A 29 12.28 -4.97 -1.59
C ARG A 29 12.61 -5.54 -0.23
N THR A 30 13.87 -5.44 0.15
CA THR A 30 14.30 -5.75 1.50
C THR A 30 13.98 -4.57 2.40
N PRO A 31 13.24 -4.76 3.50
CA PRO A 31 13.01 -3.71 4.49
C PRO A 31 14.32 -3.09 4.99
N GLY A 32 14.32 -1.79 5.25
CA GLY A 32 15.51 -1.07 5.72
C GLY A 32 16.58 -0.79 4.67
N LEU A 33 16.35 -1.10 3.40
CA LEU A 33 17.30 -0.80 2.33
C LEU A 33 17.35 0.71 2.06
N VAL A 34 18.53 1.31 2.25
CA VAL A 34 18.76 2.71 1.87
C VAL A 34 18.73 2.83 0.35
N ALA A 35 17.78 3.57 -0.16
CA ALA A 35 17.60 3.80 -1.60
C ALA A 35 18.36 5.05 -2.03
N THR A 36 19.65 4.91 -2.36
CA THR A 36 20.40 6.00 -3.02
C THR A 36 19.85 6.27 -4.42
N ALA A 37 20.13 7.46 -4.97
CA ALA A 37 19.70 7.83 -6.31
C ALA A 37 20.21 6.83 -7.36
N GLU A 38 21.45 6.38 -7.23
CA GLU A 38 22.06 5.41 -8.13
C GLU A 38 21.36 4.05 -8.08
N ARG A 39 21.02 3.58 -6.88
CA ARG A 39 20.26 2.33 -6.71
C ARG A 39 18.85 2.43 -7.27
N ARG A 40 18.20 3.57 -7.10
CA ARG A 40 16.87 3.82 -7.71
C ARG A 40 16.96 3.73 -9.24
N ALA A 41 17.95 4.39 -9.85
CA ALA A 41 18.18 4.35 -11.28
C ALA A 41 18.47 2.92 -11.77
N GLN A 42 19.35 2.20 -11.10
CA GLN A 42 19.67 0.81 -11.41
C GLN A 42 18.42 -0.10 -11.40
N PHE A 43 17.60 -0.01 -10.36
CA PHE A 43 16.38 -0.81 -10.28
C PHE A 43 15.35 -0.42 -11.33
N ARG A 44 15.21 0.86 -11.60
CA ARG A 44 14.34 1.36 -12.66
C ARG A 44 14.75 0.76 -14.01
N ASP A 45 16.04 0.83 -14.35
CA ASP A 45 16.56 0.32 -15.61
C ASP A 45 16.43 -1.19 -15.73
N GLN A 46 16.62 -1.92 -14.63
CA GLN A 46 16.39 -3.35 -14.57
C GLN A 46 14.92 -3.71 -14.79
N ILE A 47 13.99 -3.00 -14.16
CA ILE A 47 12.55 -3.20 -14.38
C ILE A 47 12.17 -2.95 -15.84
N LEU A 48 12.67 -1.88 -16.44
CA LEU A 48 12.39 -1.57 -17.84
C LEU A 48 12.98 -2.61 -18.79
N ALA A 49 14.18 -3.10 -18.50
CA ALA A 49 14.80 -4.19 -19.25
C ALA A 49 13.98 -5.49 -19.16
N ASP A 50 13.53 -5.87 -17.96
CA ASP A 50 12.68 -7.04 -17.72
C ASP A 50 11.34 -6.93 -18.45
N VAL A 51 10.73 -5.74 -18.43
CA VAL A 51 9.49 -5.47 -19.18
C VAL A 51 9.74 -5.61 -20.69
N GLY A 52 10.84 -5.03 -21.19
CA GLY A 52 11.22 -5.13 -22.59
C GLY A 52 11.44 -6.58 -23.02
N ALA A 53 12.18 -7.35 -22.23
CA ALA A 53 12.43 -8.77 -22.50
C ALA A 53 11.14 -9.62 -22.54
N LYS A 54 10.20 -9.34 -21.62
CA LYS A 54 8.92 -10.09 -21.56
C LYS A 54 7.91 -9.68 -22.60
N THR A 55 7.92 -8.42 -23.02
CA THR A 55 6.94 -7.89 -23.99
C THR A 55 7.46 -7.82 -25.42
N GLY A 56 8.74 -8.03 -25.62
CA GLY A 56 9.42 -7.88 -26.92
C GLY A 56 9.54 -6.42 -27.40
N VAL A 57 9.20 -5.44 -26.55
CA VAL A 57 9.20 -4.01 -26.93
C VAL A 57 9.93 -3.17 -25.87
N ASP A 58 10.99 -2.49 -26.26
CA ASP A 58 11.59 -1.44 -25.43
C ASP A 58 10.65 -0.23 -25.41
N ARG A 59 10.32 0.22 -24.19
CA ARG A 59 9.35 1.32 -23.98
C ARG A 59 10.02 2.57 -23.39
N ARG A 60 11.33 2.59 -23.23
CA ARG A 60 12.06 3.71 -22.60
C ARG A 60 11.78 5.03 -23.29
N ASP A 61 11.78 5.05 -24.62
CA ASP A 61 11.53 6.25 -25.43
C ASP A 61 10.04 6.67 -25.46
N ARG A 62 9.16 5.85 -24.90
CA ARG A 62 7.72 6.10 -24.88
C ARG A 62 7.19 6.54 -23.52
N ILE A 63 8.08 6.67 -22.53
CA ILE A 63 7.72 7.14 -21.19
C ILE A 63 7.50 8.65 -21.23
N VAL A 64 6.29 9.08 -20.95
CA VAL A 64 5.93 10.51 -20.90
C VAL A 64 6.03 11.05 -19.47
N VAL A 65 5.63 10.24 -18.49
CA VAL A 65 5.69 10.56 -17.06
C VAL A 65 6.13 9.32 -16.31
N GLU A 66 7.07 9.49 -15.41
CA GLU A 66 7.55 8.41 -14.53
C GLU A 66 7.55 8.88 -13.09
N LYS A 67 7.10 8.01 -12.21
CA LYS A 67 7.21 8.20 -10.76
C LYS A 67 7.68 6.90 -10.12
N THR A 68 8.77 6.97 -9.40
CA THR A 68 9.30 5.85 -8.61
C THR A 68 9.07 6.10 -7.14
N ALA A 69 8.71 5.07 -6.39
CA ALA A 69 8.64 5.08 -4.94
C ALA A 69 9.50 3.94 -4.38
N CYS A 70 10.25 4.22 -3.35
CA CYS A 70 11.15 3.29 -2.67
C CYS A 70 10.87 3.26 -1.17
N VAL A 71 11.61 2.42 -0.45
CA VAL A 71 11.50 2.25 1.00
C VAL A 71 11.54 3.59 1.75
N SER A 72 12.51 4.47 1.43
CA SER A 72 12.63 5.78 2.06
C SER A 72 11.40 6.68 1.86
N ASP A 73 10.75 6.61 0.70
CA ASP A 73 9.55 7.41 0.43
C ASP A 73 8.37 6.98 1.32
N TYR A 74 8.32 5.70 1.69
CA TYR A 74 7.32 5.19 2.65
C TYR A 74 7.65 5.58 4.08
N VAL A 75 8.93 5.56 4.48
CA VAL A 75 9.37 6.09 5.77
C VAL A 75 8.96 7.56 5.91
N ASP A 76 9.32 8.37 4.93
CA ASP A 76 9.09 9.82 4.96
C ASP A 76 7.60 10.18 4.92
N ARG A 77 6.81 9.42 4.15
CA ARG A 77 5.40 9.72 3.95
C ARG A 77 4.49 9.17 5.04
N PHE A 78 4.79 8.00 5.57
CA PHE A 78 3.91 7.26 6.47
C PHE A 78 4.51 7.03 7.86
N GLY A 79 5.74 7.45 8.11
CA GLY A 79 6.43 7.23 9.37
C GLY A 79 6.74 5.76 9.67
N ASP A 80 6.67 4.89 8.67
CA ASP A 80 6.95 3.46 8.85
C ASP A 80 8.45 3.23 9.06
N PRO A 81 8.89 2.69 10.20
CA PRO A 81 10.32 2.55 10.53
C PRO A 81 11.11 1.69 9.55
N GLN A 82 10.44 0.80 8.82
CA GLN A 82 11.07 -0.10 7.85
C GLN A 82 10.70 0.24 6.41
N GLY A 83 9.86 1.26 6.20
CA GLY A 83 9.42 1.70 4.88
C GLY A 83 8.63 0.63 4.12
N THR A 84 7.85 -0.18 4.83
CA THR A 84 6.99 -1.17 4.20
C THR A 84 5.74 -0.52 3.60
N ALA A 85 5.40 -0.92 2.38
CA ALA A 85 4.15 -0.51 1.75
C ALA A 85 2.96 -1.39 2.17
N LEU A 86 3.22 -2.53 2.82
CA LEU A 86 2.26 -3.60 3.02
C LEU A 86 2.00 -3.92 4.51
N GLY A 87 2.63 -3.20 5.43
CA GLY A 87 2.47 -3.42 6.87
C GLY A 87 3.13 -4.71 7.36
N LEU A 88 2.52 -5.36 8.36
CA LEU A 88 3.03 -6.57 8.96
C LEU A 88 3.11 -7.74 7.98
N ALA A 89 4.13 -8.58 8.12
CA ALA A 89 4.29 -9.77 7.30
C ALA A 89 3.14 -10.77 7.53
N HIS A 90 2.85 -11.58 6.49
CA HIS A 90 1.85 -12.65 6.60
C HIS A 90 2.47 -13.94 7.14
N THR A 91 3.16 -13.83 8.26
CA THR A 91 3.62 -15.00 9.03
C THR A 91 2.50 -15.47 9.94
N LEU A 92 2.57 -16.72 10.42
CA LEU A 92 1.56 -17.29 11.32
C LEU A 92 1.30 -16.39 12.55
N TRP A 93 2.36 -15.77 13.09
CA TRP A 93 2.31 -14.93 14.29
C TRP A 93 1.92 -13.46 14.01
N GLN A 94 1.75 -13.08 12.75
CA GLN A 94 1.40 -11.71 12.34
C GLN A 94 0.13 -11.68 11.47
N THR A 95 -0.63 -12.76 11.46
CA THR A 95 -1.89 -12.89 10.73
C THR A 95 -3.03 -13.34 11.61
N GLY A 96 -4.26 -13.13 11.18
CA GLY A 96 -5.46 -13.58 11.84
C GLY A 96 -5.57 -13.02 13.27
N PRO A 97 -5.78 -13.87 14.28
CA PRO A 97 -6.04 -13.46 15.66
C PRO A 97 -4.83 -12.82 16.36
N PHE A 98 -3.62 -12.97 15.80
CA PHE A 98 -2.40 -12.37 16.34
C PHE A 98 -2.12 -10.95 15.85
N ARG A 99 -2.98 -10.44 14.96
CA ARG A 99 -2.90 -9.06 14.52
C ARG A 99 -3.44 -8.13 15.59
N PRO A 100 -2.86 -6.91 15.74
CA PRO A 100 -3.43 -5.92 16.66
C PRO A 100 -4.91 -5.70 16.40
N GLY A 101 -5.71 -5.69 17.45
CA GLY A 101 -7.11 -5.32 17.39
C GLY A 101 -7.30 -3.82 17.25
N HIS A 102 -8.53 -3.37 17.27
CA HIS A 102 -8.89 -1.96 17.10
C HIS A 102 -8.81 -1.17 18.40
N ARG A 103 -9.09 -1.79 19.55
CA ARG A 103 -9.00 -1.16 20.86
C ARG A 103 -7.57 -1.16 21.36
N THR A 104 -7.15 -0.05 21.98
CA THR A 104 -5.83 0.09 22.60
C THR A 104 -5.94 0.02 24.13
N GLY A 105 -4.81 0.07 24.84
CA GLY A 105 -4.79 0.23 26.27
C GLY A 105 -4.99 1.67 26.76
N VAL A 106 -5.23 2.61 25.84
CA VAL A 106 -5.47 4.03 26.14
C VAL A 106 -6.91 4.36 25.79
N ASP A 107 -7.63 4.92 26.74
CA ASP A 107 -9.03 5.31 26.55
C ASP A 107 -9.19 6.33 25.42
N GLY A 108 -10.16 6.08 24.54
CA GLY A 108 -10.45 6.94 23.39
C GLY A 108 -9.47 6.82 22.22
N LEU A 109 -8.46 5.94 22.30
CA LEU A 109 -7.50 5.70 21.22
C LEU A 109 -7.78 4.35 20.54
N TYR A 110 -8.03 4.39 19.23
CA TYR A 110 -8.33 3.22 18.42
C TYR A 110 -7.36 3.10 17.25
N TYR A 111 -7.05 1.86 16.86
CA TYR A 111 -6.23 1.55 15.71
C TYR A 111 -7.09 1.13 14.52
N THR A 112 -6.68 1.54 13.32
CA THR A 112 -7.28 1.10 12.06
C THR A 112 -6.23 1.04 10.95
N GLY A 113 -6.54 0.31 9.89
CA GLY A 113 -5.71 0.23 8.69
C GLY A 113 -4.95 -1.07 8.54
N GLY A 114 -3.93 -1.06 7.66
CA GLY A 114 -3.23 -2.27 7.23
C GLY A 114 -2.40 -2.98 8.30
N PHE A 115 -2.09 -2.31 9.43
CA PHE A 115 -1.35 -2.92 10.55
C PHE A 115 -2.26 -3.62 11.55
N THR A 116 -3.57 -3.39 11.49
CA THR A 116 -4.58 -4.00 12.36
C THR A 116 -5.34 -5.12 11.66
N ALA A 117 -6.21 -5.81 12.40
CA ALA A 117 -7.15 -6.74 11.80
C ALA A 117 -8.11 -6.00 10.83
N PRO A 118 -8.55 -6.61 9.71
CA PRO A 118 -8.21 -7.96 9.24
C PRO A 118 -6.88 -8.04 8.47
N GLY A 119 -6.24 -6.93 8.13
CA GLY A 119 -4.93 -6.93 7.50
C GLY A 119 -4.74 -5.94 6.37
N ILE A 120 -3.81 -6.27 5.47
CA ILE A 120 -3.38 -5.40 4.38
C ILE A 120 -4.27 -5.55 3.14
N GLY A 121 -4.34 -4.47 2.38
CA GLY A 121 -5.10 -4.35 1.15
C GLY A 121 -6.22 -3.34 1.27
N MET A 122 -6.57 -2.68 0.17
CA MET A 122 -7.61 -1.63 0.19
C MET A 122 -8.94 -2.11 0.78
N PRO A 123 -9.50 -3.28 0.38
CA PRO A 123 -10.73 -3.78 0.98
C PRO A 123 -10.58 -4.07 2.48
N MET A 124 -9.43 -4.62 2.88
CA MET A 124 -9.16 -4.94 4.28
C MET A 124 -9.01 -3.68 5.15
N CYS A 125 -8.41 -2.62 4.60
CA CYS A 125 -8.31 -1.35 5.31
C CYS A 125 -9.69 -0.68 5.49
N LEU A 126 -10.61 -0.82 4.52
CA LEU A 126 -11.98 -0.34 4.66
C LEU A 126 -12.73 -1.11 5.75
N LEU A 127 -12.64 -2.45 5.75
CA LEU A 127 -13.22 -3.28 6.81
C LEU A 127 -12.61 -2.97 8.18
N SER A 128 -11.30 -2.70 8.23
CA SER A 128 -10.63 -2.26 9.46
C SER A 128 -11.22 -0.94 9.98
N GLY A 129 -11.53 0.00 9.08
CA GLY A 129 -12.21 1.25 9.42
C GLY A 129 -13.61 1.03 9.99
N GLU A 130 -14.39 0.16 9.37
CA GLU A 130 -15.74 -0.22 9.82
C GLU A 130 -15.69 -0.87 11.22
N HIS A 131 -14.78 -1.82 11.42
CA HIS A 131 -14.61 -2.46 12.73
C HIS A 131 -14.16 -1.48 13.82
N ALA A 132 -13.25 -0.56 13.48
CA ALA A 132 -12.83 0.48 14.42
C ALA A 132 -13.97 1.43 14.77
N ALA A 133 -14.77 1.86 13.79
CA ALA A 133 -15.95 2.69 14.02
C ALA A 133 -16.97 1.97 14.92
N THR A 134 -17.24 0.69 14.66
CA THR A 134 -18.12 -0.13 15.52
C THR A 134 -17.58 -0.17 16.95
N ALA A 135 -16.28 -0.41 17.13
CA ALA A 135 -15.65 -0.42 18.45
C ALA A 135 -15.82 0.92 19.20
N VAL A 136 -15.67 2.05 18.47
CA VAL A 136 -15.91 3.38 19.04
C VAL A 136 -17.36 3.56 19.50
N LEU A 137 -18.34 3.16 18.67
CA LEU A 137 -19.76 3.30 18.98
C LEU A 137 -20.18 2.39 20.14
N ASP A 138 -19.63 1.18 20.22
CA ASP A 138 -19.86 0.26 21.32
C ASP A 138 -19.34 0.81 22.66
N ASP A 139 -18.16 1.43 22.63
CA ASP A 139 -17.53 1.99 23.82
C ASP A 139 -18.13 3.35 24.22
N HIS A 140 -18.74 4.07 23.26
CA HIS A 140 -19.32 5.39 23.45
C HIS A 140 -20.77 5.48 22.90
N PRO A 141 -21.75 4.80 23.52
CA PRO A 141 -23.13 4.73 22.99
C PRO A 141 -23.82 6.10 22.87
N ALA A 142 -23.36 7.12 23.58
CA ALA A 142 -23.86 8.47 23.44
C ALA A 142 -23.67 9.07 22.03
N LEU A 143 -22.65 8.61 21.28
CA LEU A 143 -22.39 9.08 19.92
C LEU A 143 -23.42 8.58 18.91
N THR A 144 -24.18 7.53 19.22
CA THR A 144 -25.23 7.00 18.33
C THR A 144 -26.54 7.79 18.44
N THR A 145 -26.74 8.53 19.52
CA THR A 145 -28.00 9.24 19.78
C THR A 145 -28.08 10.57 19.05
N ASP A 146 -26.94 11.15 18.67
CA ASP A 146 -26.85 12.47 18.05
C ASP A 146 -26.62 12.42 16.52
N ALA A 147 -26.63 11.24 15.91
CA ALA A 147 -26.48 11.13 14.45
C ALA A 147 -27.78 11.63 13.78
N PRO A 148 -27.75 12.68 12.93
CA PRO A 148 -28.92 13.06 12.14
C PRO A 148 -29.33 11.89 11.26
N ALA A 149 -30.65 11.60 11.21
CA ALA A 149 -31.17 10.59 10.30
C ALA A 149 -30.71 10.94 8.86
N ALA A 150 -30.04 10.02 8.20
CA ALA A 150 -29.70 10.19 6.80
C ALA A 150 -31.00 10.11 5.99
N ASP A 151 -31.40 11.25 5.41
CA ASP A 151 -32.48 11.36 4.42
C ASP A 151 -32.05 10.72 3.08
#